data_62c6f9509d4245731736117c95f8907e
#
_entry.id   62c6f9509d4245731736117c95f8907e
#
_cell.length_a   1.000
_cell.length_b   1.000
_cell.length_c   1.000
_cell.angle_alpha   90.00
_cell.angle_beta   90.00
_cell.angle_gamma   90.00
#
_symmetry.space_group_name_H-M   'P 1'
#
loop_
_entity.id
_entity.type
_entity.pdbx_description
1 polymer ?
#
loop_
_entity_poly.entity_id
_entity_poly.type
_entity_poly.pdbx_seq_one_letter_code
_entity_poly.pdbx_strand_id
1 'polypeptide(L)'
;LERPDVQGIVVTHGTDTMEETGIFLHATLGKLASHYKKAVILTGAMLPANADHADGPSNLRAALYLAKEAKQTEQFGILAVMAGKLCLARELSKQHTHALDALVVNAHELDGPIHKRQADLSLPGQAQWPWVEIVTSHGGASGRLVDWLVS
;
A
#
# COMPACT_ATOMS: atom_id res chain seq x y z
N LEU A 1 9.67 1.71 13.07
CA LEU A 1 10.35 0.44 12.68
C LEU A 1 11.54 0.12 13.59
N GLU A 2 12.26 1.12 14.09
CA GLU A 2 13.47 0.95 14.92
C GLU A 2 13.17 0.42 16.33
N ARG A 3 12.00 0.68 16.86
CA ARG A 3 11.60 0.27 18.22
C ARG A 3 11.56 -1.26 18.37
N PRO A 4 12.33 -1.87 19.29
CA PRO A 4 12.41 -3.32 19.45
C PRO A 4 11.12 -3.96 19.99
N ASP A 5 10.31 -3.20 20.72
CA ASP A 5 9.02 -3.60 21.28
C ASP A 5 7.87 -3.62 20.26
N VAL A 6 8.07 -3.06 19.06
CA VAL A 6 7.10 -3.09 17.95
C VAL A 6 7.44 -4.25 17.03
N GLN A 7 6.54 -5.23 16.92
CA GLN A 7 6.72 -6.41 16.06
C GLN A 7 6.38 -6.13 14.59
N GLY A 8 5.38 -5.30 14.35
CA GLY A 8 4.93 -4.91 13.02
C GLY A 8 4.00 -3.70 13.11
N ILE A 9 3.58 -3.17 11.98
CA ILE A 9 2.72 -1.99 11.87
C ILE A 9 1.56 -2.34 10.96
N VAL A 10 0.34 -1.99 11.35
CA VAL A 10 -0.85 -2.07 10.50
C VAL A 10 -1.32 -0.66 10.19
N VAL A 11 -1.56 -0.39 8.93
CA VAL A 11 -2.08 0.87 8.40
C VAL A 11 -3.45 0.62 7.81
N THR A 12 -4.50 1.13 8.45
CA THR A 12 -5.85 1.11 7.87
C THR A 12 -6.00 2.29 6.92
N HIS A 13 -6.48 2.03 5.71
CA HIS A 13 -6.50 3.03 4.64
C HIS A 13 -7.75 2.89 3.77
N GLY A 14 -8.21 3.99 3.20
CA GLY A 14 -9.23 3.96 2.15
C GLY A 14 -8.71 3.30 0.88
N THR A 15 -9.56 2.55 0.17
CA THR A 15 -9.12 1.74 -0.97
C THR A 15 -8.83 2.54 -2.23
N ASP A 16 -9.30 3.79 -2.33
CA ASP A 16 -9.17 4.60 -3.55
C ASP A 16 -7.74 5.06 -3.85
N THR A 17 -6.95 5.31 -2.81
CA THR A 17 -5.55 5.77 -2.91
C THR A 17 -4.57 4.84 -2.18
N MET A 18 -4.99 3.59 -1.95
CA MET A 18 -4.15 2.62 -1.24
C MET A 18 -2.94 2.19 -2.07
N GLU A 19 -3.09 2.13 -3.39
CA GLU A 19 -2.00 1.76 -4.30
C GLU A 19 -0.88 2.81 -4.30
N GLU A 20 -1.22 4.11 -4.34
CA GLU A 20 -0.25 5.21 -4.28
C GLU A 20 0.46 5.23 -2.93
N THR A 21 -0.29 5.06 -1.85
CA THR A 21 0.28 4.94 -0.49
C THR A 21 1.19 3.73 -0.38
N GLY A 22 0.82 2.60 -0.99
CA GLY A 22 1.62 1.38 -1.02
C GLY A 22 2.97 1.58 -1.71
N ILE A 23 2.98 2.21 -2.88
CA ILE A 23 4.19 2.56 -3.63
C ILE A 23 5.05 3.55 -2.82
N PHE A 24 4.44 4.58 -2.26
CA PHE A 24 5.14 5.59 -1.45
C PHE A 24 5.83 4.99 -0.23
N LEU A 25 5.10 4.18 0.55
CA LEU A 25 5.68 3.51 1.71
C LEU A 25 6.77 2.51 1.33
N HIS A 26 6.59 1.80 0.21
CA HIS A 26 7.61 0.89 -0.31
C HIS A 26 8.90 1.64 -0.64
N ALA A 27 8.80 2.76 -1.36
CA ALA A 27 9.94 3.56 -1.76
C ALA A 27 10.66 4.23 -0.59
N THR A 28 9.93 4.64 0.46
CA THR A 28 10.48 5.36 1.62
C THR A 28 10.94 4.45 2.75
N LEU A 29 10.20 3.37 3.03
CA LEU A 29 10.39 2.53 4.22
C LEU A 29 10.74 1.07 3.89
N GLY A 30 10.66 0.65 2.61
CA GLY A 30 10.83 -0.74 2.23
C GLY A 30 12.16 -1.33 2.68
N LYS A 31 13.27 -0.65 2.44
CA LYS A 31 14.61 -1.06 2.90
C LYS A 31 14.69 -1.14 4.43
N LEU A 32 14.13 -0.17 5.12
CA LEU A 32 14.14 -0.10 6.58
C LEU A 32 13.32 -1.24 7.19
N ALA A 33 12.12 -1.50 6.65
CA ALA A 33 11.26 -2.59 7.08
C ALA A 33 11.94 -3.95 6.91
N SER A 34 12.63 -4.17 5.79
CA SER A 34 13.41 -5.38 5.54
C SER A 34 14.60 -5.51 6.46
N HIS A 35 15.34 -4.42 6.70
CA HIS A 35 16.48 -4.40 7.60
C HIS A 35 16.10 -4.83 9.03
N TYR A 36 15.00 -4.29 9.56
CA TYR A 36 14.50 -4.64 10.88
C TYR A 36 13.65 -5.91 10.92
N LYS A 37 13.47 -6.60 9.78
CA LYS A 37 12.62 -7.79 9.63
C LYS A 37 11.23 -7.58 10.21
N LYS A 38 10.58 -6.46 9.84
CA LYS A 38 9.24 -6.08 10.25
C LYS A 38 8.33 -5.94 9.05
N ALA A 39 7.04 -6.24 9.25
CA ALA A 39 6.01 -5.97 8.27
C ALA A 39 5.31 -4.64 8.58
N VAL A 40 5.08 -3.86 7.52
CA VAL A 40 4.11 -2.75 7.50
C VAL A 40 2.99 -3.17 6.58
N ILE A 41 1.81 -3.40 7.12
CA ILE A 41 0.69 -4.01 6.39
C ILE A 41 -0.41 -2.98 6.17
N LEU A 42 -0.64 -2.64 4.91
CA LEU A 42 -1.81 -1.86 4.51
C LEU A 42 -3.04 -2.76 4.44
N THR A 43 -4.15 -2.26 4.94
CA THR A 43 -5.45 -2.92 4.83
C THR A 43 -6.57 -1.90 4.83
N GLY A 44 -7.75 -2.31 4.38
CA GLY A 44 -8.92 -1.45 4.31
C GLY A 44 -10.19 -2.27 4.25
N ALA A 45 -11.28 -1.64 3.80
CA ALA A 45 -12.55 -2.29 3.58
C ALA A 45 -13.17 -1.78 2.27
N MET A 46 -13.82 -2.67 1.54
CA MET A 46 -14.62 -2.33 0.36
C MET A 46 -16.06 -1.97 0.75
N LEU A 47 -16.56 -2.56 1.83
CA LEU A 47 -17.90 -2.33 2.34
C LEU A 47 -17.88 -1.40 3.55
N PRO A 48 -18.94 -0.60 3.74
CA PRO A 48 -19.14 0.19 4.95
C PRO A 48 -19.20 -0.71 6.20
N ALA A 49 -18.75 -0.18 7.33
CA ALA A 49 -18.67 -0.95 8.59
C ALA A 49 -20.03 -1.45 9.12
N ASN A 50 -21.12 -0.83 8.69
CA ASN A 50 -22.51 -1.20 9.02
C ASN A 50 -23.17 -2.13 8.01
N ALA A 51 -22.46 -2.62 7.01
CA ALA A 51 -22.96 -3.62 6.07
C ALA A 51 -23.03 -5.01 6.73
N ASP A 52 -24.05 -5.82 6.37
CA ASP A 52 -24.28 -7.16 6.94
C ASP A 52 -23.06 -8.09 6.79
N HIS A 53 -22.26 -7.90 5.76
CA HIS A 53 -21.07 -8.68 5.47
C HIS A 53 -19.83 -7.80 5.32
N ALA A 54 -19.68 -6.79 6.22
CA ALA A 54 -18.53 -5.89 6.22
C ALA A 54 -17.22 -6.67 6.23
N ASP A 55 -16.35 -6.40 5.26
CA ASP A 55 -15.07 -7.08 5.08
C ASP A 55 -13.94 -6.51 5.96
N GLY A 56 -14.11 -5.29 6.48
CA GLY A 56 -13.11 -4.61 7.30
C GLY A 56 -12.61 -5.40 8.51
N PRO A 57 -13.48 -6.00 9.35
CA PRO A 57 -13.06 -6.78 10.51
C PRO A 57 -12.19 -8.01 10.16
N SER A 58 -12.51 -8.70 9.06
CA SER A 58 -11.73 -9.86 8.60
C SER A 58 -10.37 -9.42 8.05
N ASN A 59 -10.34 -8.35 7.26
CA ASN A 59 -9.12 -7.78 6.70
C ASN A 59 -8.19 -7.27 7.81
N LEU A 60 -8.72 -6.55 8.80
CA LEU A 60 -7.94 -6.07 9.95
C LEU A 60 -7.36 -7.22 10.78
N ARG A 61 -8.14 -8.27 11.01
CA ARG A 61 -7.65 -9.47 11.72
C ARG A 61 -6.51 -10.14 10.98
N ALA A 62 -6.62 -10.29 9.68
CA ALA A 62 -5.57 -10.84 8.83
C ALA A 62 -4.30 -9.97 8.88
N ALA A 63 -4.44 -8.64 8.79
CA ALA A 63 -3.33 -7.70 8.88
C ALA A 63 -2.59 -7.79 10.23
N LEU A 64 -3.32 -7.84 11.33
CA LEU A 64 -2.74 -7.97 12.68
C LEU A 64 -2.00 -9.30 12.86
N TYR A 65 -2.59 -10.39 12.36
CA TYR A 65 -1.95 -11.71 12.40
C TYR A 65 -0.63 -11.70 11.61
N LEU A 66 -0.64 -11.22 10.38
CA LEU A 66 0.54 -11.14 9.52
C LEU A 66 1.63 -10.23 10.11
N ALA A 67 1.25 -9.09 10.68
CA ALA A 67 2.19 -8.17 11.32
C ALA A 67 2.90 -8.81 12.53
N LYS A 68 2.17 -9.62 13.30
CA LYS A 68 2.71 -10.36 14.45
C LYS A 68 3.65 -11.50 14.00
N GLU A 69 3.23 -12.28 13.00
CA GLU A 69 3.95 -13.48 12.56
C GLU A 69 5.03 -13.20 11.49
N ALA A 70 5.29 -11.93 11.18
CA ALA A 70 6.18 -11.53 10.08
C ALA A 70 7.56 -12.18 10.13
N LYS A 71 8.17 -12.32 11.33
CA LYS A 71 9.49 -12.93 11.50
C LYS A 71 9.47 -14.44 11.27
N GLN A 72 8.43 -15.13 11.76
CA GLN A 72 8.27 -16.57 11.65
C GLN A 72 7.97 -17.00 10.21
N THR A 73 7.20 -16.19 9.50
CA THR A 73 6.78 -16.46 8.12
C THR A 73 7.73 -15.87 7.09
N GLU A 74 8.76 -15.15 7.52
CA GLU A 74 9.65 -14.38 6.65
C GLU A 74 8.89 -13.43 5.69
N GLN A 75 7.75 -12.89 6.16
CA GLN A 75 6.89 -11.96 5.42
C GLN A 75 7.09 -10.54 5.97
N PHE A 76 8.16 -9.89 5.62
CA PHE A 76 8.47 -8.52 6.05
C PHE A 76 8.66 -7.57 4.86
N GLY A 77 8.56 -6.27 5.14
CA GLY A 77 8.52 -5.22 4.12
C GLY A 77 7.20 -4.46 4.13
N ILE A 78 6.87 -3.83 3.02
CA ILE A 78 5.60 -3.11 2.86
C ILE A 78 4.64 -4.02 2.09
N LEU A 79 3.64 -4.48 2.79
CA LEU A 79 2.68 -5.48 2.32
C LEU A 79 1.27 -4.90 2.32
N ALA A 80 0.37 -5.53 1.59
CA ALA A 80 -1.07 -5.25 1.67
C ALA A 80 -1.85 -6.55 1.81
N VAL A 81 -2.93 -6.52 2.61
CA VAL A 81 -3.86 -7.64 2.73
C VAL A 81 -5.29 -7.17 2.59
N MET A 82 -6.01 -7.78 1.64
CA MET A 82 -7.41 -7.52 1.36
C MET A 82 -8.09 -8.80 0.88
N ALA A 83 -9.32 -9.04 1.31
CA ALA A 83 -10.13 -10.20 0.89
C ALA A 83 -9.36 -11.54 0.97
N GLY A 84 -8.52 -11.73 2.00
CA GLY A 84 -7.70 -12.94 2.20
C GLY A 84 -6.49 -13.06 1.28
N LYS A 85 -6.20 -12.05 0.45
CA LYS A 85 -5.03 -12.03 -0.44
C LYS A 85 -3.93 -11.16 0.16
N LEU A 86 -2.70 -11.68 0.18
CA LEU A 86 -1.49 -10.96 0.60
C LEU A 86 -0.63 -10.64 -0.61
N CYS A 87 -0.11 -9.42 -0.69
CA CYS A 87 0.79 -8.99 -1.77
C CYS A 87 1.83 -7.98 -1.26
N LEU A 88 2.82 -7.68 -2.10
CA LEU A 88 3.61 -6.46 -1.91
C LEU A 88 2.72 -5.24 -2.17
N ALA A 89 2.76 -4.26 -1.28
CA ALA A 89 1.90 -3.09 -1.40
C ALA A 89 2.10 -2.31 -2.71
N ARG A 90 3.29 -2.35 -3.30
CA ARG A 90 3.60 -1.74 -4.60
C ARG A 90 2.96 -2.46 -5.81
N GLU A 91 2.51 -3.71 -5.60
CA GLU A 91 1.87 -4.54 -6.64
C GLU A 91 0.34 -4.48 -6.56
N LEU A 92 -0.16 -3.73 -5.59
CA LEU A 92 -1.58 -3.51 -5.40
C LEU A 92 -2.12 -2.64 -6.53
N SER A 93 -3.24 -3.05 -7.13
CA SER A 93 -3.98 -2.25 -8.10
C SER A 93 -5.48 -2.41 -7.91
N LYS A 94 -6.20 -1.29 -7.88
CA LYS A 94 -7.66 -1.28 -7.76
C LYS A 94 -8.30 -1.32 -9.15
N GLN A 95 -8.87 -2.47 -9.53
CA GLN A 95 -9.47 -2.66 -10.85
C GLN A 95 -10.99 -2.47 -10.87
N HIS A 96 -11.65 -2.50 -9.72
CA HIS A 96 -13.08 -2.31 -9.59
C HIS A 96 -13.43 -1.38 -8.43
N THR A 97 -14.50 -0.58 -8.60
CA THR A 97 -14.93 0.38 -7.58
C THR A 97 -15.73 -0.26 -6.44
N HIS A 98 -16.41 -1.38 -6.68
CA HIS A 98 -17.39 -1.96 -5.73
C HIS A 98 -17.21 -3.45 -5.44
N ALA A 99 -16.40 -4.20 -6.19
CA ALA A 99 -16.19 -5.62 -5.95
C ALA A 99 -15.36 -5.84 -4.68
N LEU A 100 -15.67 -6.86 -3.88
CA LEU A 100 -14.89 -7.22 -2.68
C LEU A 100 -13.45 -7.62 -3.02
N ASP A 101 -13.25 -8.17 -4.20
CA ASP A 101 -11.95 -8.55 -4.77
C ASP A 101 -11.40 -7.49 -5.74
N ALA A 102 -11.86 -6.25 -5.61
CA ALA A 102 -11.49 -5.12 -6.47
C ALA A 102 -9.98 -4.83 -6.50
N LEU A 103 -9.29 -5.17 -5.43
CA LEU A 103 -7.84 -5.04 -5.36
C LEU A 103 -7.20 -6.29 -5.93
N VAL A 104 -6.72 -6.17 -7.15
CA VAL A 104 -6.00 -7.22 -7.85
C VAL A 104 -4.51 -7.06 -7.57
N VAL A 105 -3.92 -8.17 -7.20
CA VAL A 105 -2.47 -8.33 -7.19
C VAL A 105 -2.07 -8.61 -8.63
N ASN A 106 -1.22 -7.80 -9.23
CA ASN A 106 -0.46 -8.20 -10.42
C ASN A 106 0.55 -9.28 -9.98
N ALA A 107 0.00 -10.41 -9.50
CA ALA A 107 0.80 -11.53 -9.06
C ALA A 107 1.37 -12.22 -10.30
N HIS A 108 2.59 -11.93 -10.61
CA HIS A 108 3.46 -12.99 -11.05
C HIS A 108 3.52 -13.98 -9.87
N GLU A 109 3.25 -15.26 -10.13
CA GLU A 109 3.16 -16.33 -9.12
C GLU A 109 4.19 -16.14 -7.99
N LEU A 110 3.69 -16.22 -6.75
CA LEU A 110 4.45 -15.95 -5.53
C LEU A 110 5.42 -17.10 -5.24
N ASP A 111 6.43 -17.29 -6.08
CA ASP A 111 7.52 -18.21 -5.80
C ASP A 111 8.50 -17.58 -4.80
N GLY A 112 8.40 -17.99 -3.56
CA GLY A 112 9.34 -17.64 -2.49
C GLY A 112 8.91 -16.48 -1.58
N PRO A 113 9.71 -16.17 -0.55
CA PRO A 113 9.43 -15.10 0.40
C PRO A 113 9.30 -13.73 -0.27
N ILE A 114 8.24 -13.01 0.04
CA ILE A 114 7.89 -11.72 -0.58
C ILE A 114 9.02 -10.69 -0.45
N HIS A 115 9.75 -10.67 0.66
CA HIS A 115 10.83 -9.71 0.88
C HIS A 115 11.98 -9.78 -0.15
N LYS A 116 12.20 -10.92 -0.79
CA LYS A 116 13.23 -11.08 -1.82
C LYS A 116 12.92 -10.37 -3.14
N ARG A 117 11.68 -9.91 -3.32
CA ARG A 117 11.22 -9.19 -4.51
C ARG A 117 11.32 -7.67 -4.40
N GLN A 118 11.86 -7.15 -3.34
CA GLN A 118 11.93 -5.70 -3.15
C GLN A 118 12.90 -5.09 -4.18
N ALA A 119 12.35 -4.34 -5.14
CA ALA A 119 13.16 -3.50 -6.02
C ALA A 119 13.78 -2.36 -5.21
N ASP A 120 14.97 -1.95 -5.61
CA ASP A 120 15.67 -0.84 -4.98
C ASP A 120 15.11 0.50 -5.47
N LEU A 121 13.98 0.90 -4.90
CA LEU A 121 13.43 2.24 -5.08
C LEU A 121 13.96 3.10 -3.92
N SER A 122 14.79 4.08 -4.23
CA SER A 122 15.21 5.08 -3.27
C SER A 122 14.65 6.44 -3.70
N LEU A 123 13.92 7.08 -2.81
CA LEU A 123 13.48 8.46 -3.01
C LEU A 123 14.55 9.42 -2.46
N PRO A 124 14.72 10.61 -3.07
CA PRO A 124 15.55 11.67 -2.48
C PRO A 124 15.01 12.04 -1.09
N GLY A 125 15.88 12.62 -0.26
CA GLY A 125 15.46 13.12 1.05
C GLY A 125 14.32 14.14 0.93
N GLN A 126 13.45 14.20 1.94
CA GLN A 126 12.22 15.01 1.90
C GLN A 126 12.44 16.49 1.52
N ALA A 127 13.59 17.07 1.90
CA ALA A 127 13.96 18.43 1.54
C ALA A 127 14.24 18.64 0.03
N GLN A 128 14.39 17.55 -0.72
CA GLN A 128 14.70 17.57 -2.17
C GLN A 128 13.50 17.17 -3.02
N TRP A 129 12.34 16.90 -2.40
CA TRP A 129 11.17 16.52 -3.15
C TRP A 129 10.62 17.71 -3.92
N PRO A 130 10.41 17.57 -5.24
CA PRO A 130 9.79 18.61 -6.02
C PRO A 130 8.33 18.80 -5.61
N TRP A 131 7.86 20.03 -5.73
CA TRP A 131 6.42 20.26 -5.69
C TRP A 131 5.81 19.69 -6.97
N VAL A 132 4.85 18.81 -6.85
CA VAL A 132 4.16 18.14 -7.96
C VAL A 132 2.67 18.23 -7.76
N GLU A 133 1.97 18.75 -8.77
CA GLU A 133 0.51 18.78 -8.82
C GLU A 133 0.01 17.91 -9.97
N ILE A 134 -1.12 17.23 -9.75
CA ILE A 134 -1.79 16.47 -10.78
C ILE A 134 -2.94 17.30 -11.34
N VAL A 135 -2.82 17.65 -12.61
CA VAL A 135 -3.86 18.39 -13.32
C VAL A 135 -4.57 17.44 -14.29
N THR A 136 -5.86 17.23 -14.06
CA THR A 136 -6.70 16.44 -14.99
C THR A 136 -7.24 17.36 -16.10
N SER A 137 -7.22 16.87 -17.33
CA SER A 137 -7.75 17.59 -18.49
C SER A 137 -8.74 16.70 -19.25
N HIS A 138 -9.63 17.33 -20.00
CA HIS A 138 -10.62 16.65 -20.86
C HIS A 138 -10.72 17.39 -22.21
N GLY A 139 -11.31 16.72 -23.19
CA GLY A 139 -11.58 17.38 -24.50
C GLY A 139 -12.47 18.62 -24.31
N GLY A 140 -11.96 19.78 -24.68
CA GLY A 140 -12.61 21.08 -24.46
C GLY A 140 -12.11 21.88 -23.24
N ALA A 141 -11.14 21.36 -22.49
CA ALA A 141 -10.47 22.13 -21.45
C ALA A 141 -9.67 23.29 -22.05
N SER A 142 -9.78 24.46 -21.45
CA SER A 142 -9.21 25.71 -22.02
C SER A 142 -7.73 25.94 -21.76
N GLY A 143 -7.04 25.07 -21.05
CA GLY A 143 -5.64 25.28 -20.65
C GLY A 143 -5.41 26.37 -19.59
N ARG A 144 -6.40 27.21 -19.30
CA ARG A 144 -6.28 28.36 -18.36
C ARG A 144 -5.79 27.97 -16.97
N LEU A 145 -6.09 26.74 -16.53
CA LEU A 145 -5.62 26.23 -15.23
C LEU A 145 -4.09 26.04 -15.26
N VAL A 146 -3.56 25.51 -16.35
CA VAL A 146 -2.12 25.31 -16.51
C VAL A 146 -1.42 26.67 -16.58
N ASP A 147 -1.96 27.63 -17.35
CA ASP A 147 -1.42 28.98 -17.43
C ASP A 147 -1.34 29.67 -16.06
N TRP A 148 -2.37 29.47 -15.23
CA TRP A 148 -2.41 29.99 -13.86
C TRP A 148 -1.40 29.32 -12.93
N LEU A 149 -1.18 28.00 -13.08
CA LEU A 149 -0.23 27.27 -12.23
C LEU A 149 1.24 27.57 -12.53
N VAL A 150 1.56 28.03 -13.74
CA VAL A 150 2.94 28.34 -14.16
C VAL A 150 3.27 29.84 -14.13
N SER A 151 2.29 30.70 -13.78
CA SER A 151 2.46 32.15 -13.62
C SER A 151 2.93 32.51 -12.21
#